data_3aa41d33e9a082622e4531f52aaa4804
#
_entry.id   3aa41d33e9a082622e4531f52aaa4804
#
_cell.length_a   1.000
_cell.length_b   1.000
_cell.length_c   1.000
_cell.angle_alpha   90.00
_cell.angle_beta   90.00
_cell.angle_gamma   90.00
#
_symmetry.space_group_name_H-M   'P 1'
#
loop_
_entity.id
_entity.type
_entity.pdbx_description
1 polymer ?
#
loop_
_entity_poly.entity_id
_entity_poly.type
_entity_poly.pdbx_seq_one_letter_code
_entity_poly.pdbx_strand_id
1 'polypeptide(L)'
;YLRRLGVETIYFCPIFEGVENHRYGTGDYEKIDPMLGDEAQFRLLCEEAHHLGMRIMLDGVFNHTGYISRYFNGDGSYPSEVPGAAQSTESPYYPWYHFTHWPDRYDSWWGIYSLPAVNESESTYLDYIIRGENSIVKCWLRAGADGWRLDVADELPDSFVHALHTAAREAKKDAVVIGEVWEDGSNKIAYGVRRKHILGGHCDGLMNYPFRNAAISYLLGGDARWFRETMEGLRANYPPTAYYSAMNALGTHDTPRILTLLGVGSPCTEYPKSWRADFRMSEEEYARGKARLKLGAVLLYAFPGSPTLYY
;
A
#
# COMPACT_ATOMS: atom_id res chain seq x y z
N TYR A 1 -3.31 2.08 -24.01
CA TYR A 1 -2.17 1.18 -23.85
C TYR A 1 -2.44 0.08 -22.83
N LEU A 2 -2.73 0.41 -21.55
CA LEU A 2 -2.93 -0.54 -20.45
C LEU A 2 -4.01 -1.57 -20.76
N ARG A 3 -5.16 -1.14 -21.29
CA ARG A 3 -6.22 -2.07 -21.70
C ARG A 3 -5.75 -3.07 -22.77
N ARG A 4 -4.94 -2.65 -23.74
CA ARG A 4 -4.37 -3.56 -24.74
C ARG A 4 -3.34 -4.52 -24.17
N LEU A 5 -2.69 -4.15 -23.05
CA LEU A 5 -1.81 -5.03 -22.30
C LEU A 5 -2.57 -6.09 -21.48
N GLY A 6 -3.88 -5.94 -21.34
CA GLY A 6 -4.73 -6.83 -20.53
C GLY A 6 -4.91 -6.41 -19.08
N VAL A 7 -4.55 -5.15 -18.75
CA VAL A 7 -4.74 -4.63 -17.38
C VAL A 7 -6.24 -4.49 -17.10
N GLU A 8 -6.66 -5.03 -15.96
CA GLU A 8 -8.03 -4.96 -15.46
C GLU A 8 -8.18 -4.08 -14.24
N THR A 9 -7.08 -3.81 -13.51
CA THR A 9 -7.08 -2.93 -12.35
C THR A 9 -5.81 -2.08 -12.34
N ILE A 10 -5.95 -0.80 -12.07
CA ILE A 10 -4.84 0.13 -11.84
C ILE A 10 -4.81 0.42 -10.33
N TYR A 11 -3.72 0.05 -9.68
CA TYR A 11 -3.44 0.43 -8.30
C TYR A 11 -2.50 1.65 -8.30
N PHE A 12 -2.95 2.72 -7.68
CA PHE A 12 -2.14 3.92 -7.47
C PHE A 12 -1.46 3.89 -6.10
N CYS A 13 -0.13 4.12 -6.06
CA CYS A 13 0.52 4.60 -4.84
C CYS A 13 -0.16 5.90 -4.37
N PRO A 14 0.11 6.40 -3.14
CA PRO A 14 -0.66 7.51 -2.58
C PRO A 14 -0.80 8.70 -3.52
N ILE A 15 -2.04 9.16 -3.69
CA ILE A 15 -2.39 10.29 -4.57
C ILE A 15 -2.80 11.53 -3.79
N PHE A 16 -2.97 11.43 -2.48
CA PHE A 16 -3.42 12.54 -1.66
C PHE A 16 -2.31 13.57 -1.45
N GLU A 17 -2.71 14.81 -1.17
CA GLU A 17 -1.78 15.91 -0.89
C GLU A 17 -0.75 15.49 0.17
N GLY A 18 0.52 15.79 -0.08
CA GLY A 18 1.63 15.45 0.80
C GLY A 18 2.90 16.16 0.35
N VAL A 19 3.83 16.37 1.26
CA VAL A 19 5.07 17.11 0.97
C VAL A 19 6.19 16.22 0.44
N GLU A 20 6.13 14.92 0.76
CA GLU A 20 7.14 13.97 0.29
C GLU A 20 6.81 13.49 -1.13
N ASN A 21 7.86 13.26 -1.91
CA ASN A 21 7.70 12.78 -3.29
C ASN A 21 6.91 11.47 -3.40
N HIS A 22 6.97 10.61 -2.39
CA HIS A 22 6.23 9.34 -2.33
C HIS A 22 4.79 9.47 -1.77
N ARG A 23 4.45 10.59 -1.11
CA ARG A 23 3.14 10.92 -0.51
C ARG A 23 2.63 9.97 0.57
N TYR A 24 3.48 9.11 1.13
CA TYR A 24 3.11 8.31 2.30
C TYR A 24 2.94 9.14 3.57
N GLY A 25 3.49 10.35 3.64
CA GLY A 25 3.14 11.35 4.64
C GLY A 25 1.91 12.15 4.20
N THR A 26 0.70 11.59 4.31
CA THR A 26 -0.53 12.25 3.87
C THR A 26 -0.74 13.58 4.57
N GLY A 27 -0.89 14.64 3.78
CA GLY A 27 -1.16 16.01 4.23
C GLY A 27 -2.65 16.30 4.39
N ASP A 28 -3.46 15.89 3.42
CA ASP A 28 -4.92 16.02 3.47
C ASP A 28 -5.60 14.89 2.67
N TYR A 29 -6.35 14.03 3.35
CA TYR A 29 -7.09 12.93 2.72
C TYR A 29 -8.24 13.38 1.81
N GLU A 30 -8.68 14.62 1.94
CA GLU A 30 -9.77 15.19 1.15
C GLU A 30 -9.27 15.80 -0.17
N LYS A 31 -7.95 15.90 -0.37
CA LYS A 31 -7.35 16.53 -1.54
C LYS A 31 -6.41 15.61 -2.29
N ILE A 32 -6.50 15.62 -3.59
CA ILE A 32 -5.47 15.06 -4.46
C ILE A 32 -4.29 16.03 -4.51
N ASP A 33 -3.09 15.47 -4.53
CA ASP A 33 -1.87 16.25 -4.70
C ASP A 33 -1.94 17.08 -6.00
N PRO A 34 -1.72 18.41 -5.95
CA PRO A 34 -1.85 19.29 -7.11
C PRO A 34 -0.96 18.90 -8.30
N MET A 35 0.13 18.17 -8.07
CA MET A 35 0.97 17.65 -9.16
C MET A 35 0.31 16.49 -9.93
N LEU A 36 -0.71 15.86 -9.36
CA LEU A 36 -1.45 14.74 -9.95
C LEU A 36 -2.81 15.19 -10.51
N GLY A 37 -3.30 16.36 -10.08
CA GLY A 37 -4.57 16.90 -10.51
C GLY A 37 -5.51 17.26 -9.36
N ASP A 38 -6.80 17.05 -9.59
CA ASP A 38 -7.88 17.34 -8.64
C ASP A 38 -8.94 16.23 -8.62
N GLU A 39 -9.95 16.36 -7.77
CA GLU A 39 -11.04 15.39 -7.67
C GLU A 39 -11.83 15.27 -8.97
N ALA A 40 -12.03 16.34 -9.72
CA ALA A 40 -12.77 16.30 -10.98
C ALA A 40 -12.02 15.46 -12.03
N GLN A 41 -10.70 15.63 -12.10
CA GLN A 41 -9.84 14.84 -12.97
C GLN A 41 -9.77 13.36 -12.52
N PHE A 42 -9.79 13.12 -11.22
CA PHE A 42 -9.86 11.74 -10.69
C PHE A 42 -11.17 11.04 -11.07
N ARG A 43 -12.31 11.74 -10.95
CA ARG A 43 -13.61 11.20 -11.37
C ARG A 43 -13.63 10.87 -12.85
N LEU A 44 -13.11 11.76 -13.69
CA LEU A 44 -12.98 11.53 -15.13
C LEU A 44 -12.07 10.32 -15.42
N LEU A 45 -10.94 10.20 -14.72
CA LEU A 45 -10.05 9.04 -14.85
C LEU A 45 -10.78 7.72 -14.52
N CYS A 46 -11.56 7.70 -13.43
CA CYS A 46 -12.35 6.53 -13.05
C CYS A 46 -13.40 6.19 -14.12
N GLU A 47 -14.13 7.17 -14.62
CA GLU A 47 -15.12 6.99 -15.70
C GLU A 47 -14.48 6.39 -16.95
N GLU A 48 -13.35 6.93 -17.40
CA GLU A 48 -12.63 6.43 -18.57
C GLU A 48 -12.06 5.02 -18.34
N ALA A 49 -11.54 4.74 -17.14
CA ALA A 49 -11.07 3.41 -16.78
C ALA A 49 -12.22 2.39 -16.82
N HIS A 50 -13.37 2.74 -16.24
CA HIS A 50 -14.57 1.89 -16.23
C HIS A 50 -15.11 1.63 -17.63
N HIS A 51 -15.16 2.64 -18.51
CA HIS A 51 -15.54 2.49 -19.92
C HIS A 51 -14.63 1.48 -20.65
N LEU A 52 -13.35 1.44 -20.26
CA LEU A 52 -12.39 0.48 -20.79
C LEU A 52 -12.42 -0.88 -20.08
N GLY A 53 -13.31 -1.09 -19.11
CA GLY A 53 -13.41 -2.30 -18.31
C GLY A 53 -12.26 -2.47 -17.32
N MET A 54 -11.65 -1.37 -16.88
CA MET A 54 -10.61 -1.35 -15.84
C MET A 54 -11.15 -0.76 -14.54
N ARG A 55 -10.58 -1.17 -13.42
CA ARG A 55 -10.90 -0.71 -12.06
C ARG A 55 -9.76 0.13 -11.50
N ILE A 56 -10.07 0.96 -10.51
CA ILE A 56 -9.14 1.84 -9.82
C ILE A 56 -9.05 1.46 -8.34
N MET A 57 -7.84 1.20 -7.86
CA MET A 57 -7.56 0.94 -6.44
C MET A 57 -6.66 2.04 -5.89
N LEU A 58 -7.01 2.56 -4.73
CA LEU A 58 -6.26 3.60 -4.02
C LEU A 58 -5.41 3.02 -2.89
N ASP A 59 -4.36 3.73 -2.52
CA ASP A 59 -3.55 3.43 -1.35
C ASP A 59 -4.13 4.12 -0.11
N GLY A 60 -4.41 3.33 0.92
CA GLY A 60 -4.93 3.79 2.20
C GLY A 60 -3.83 3.82 3.26
N VAL A 61 -3.21 4.97 3.43
CA VAL A 61 -2.20 5.21 4.46
C VAL A 61 -2.89 5.72 5.71
N PHE A 62 -3.32 4.82 6.59
CA PHE A 62 -4.17 5.17 7.75
C PHE A 62 -3.50 4.93 9.11
N ASN A 63 -2.27 4.44 9.14
CA ASN A 63 -1.49 4.23 10.36
C ASN A 63 -0.81 5.52 10.84
N HIS A 64 -0.53 6.44 9.95
CA HIS A 64 0.19 7.69 10.23
C HIS A 64 -0.25 8.79 9.26
N THR A 65 0.11 10.03 9.58
CA THR A 65 -0.04 11.19 8.68
C THR A 65 1.32 11.84 8.43
N GLY A 66 1.38 12.82 7.55
CA GLY A 66 2.56 13.68 7.41
C GLY A 66 2.75 14.60 8.60
N TYR A 67 4.00 14.89 8.95
CA TYR A 67 4.35 15.93 9.93
C TYR A 67 3.80 17.30 9.49
N ILE A 68 3.92 17.61 8.20
CA ILE A 68 3.28 18.76 7.56
C ILE A 68 1.96 18.28 6.98
N SER A 69 0.92 18.30 7.77
CA SER A 69 -0.42 17.89 7.39
C SER A 69 -1.46 18.78 8.05
N ARG A 70 -2.65 18.81 7.50
CA ARG A 70 -3.81 19.46 8.10
C ARG A 70 -4.07 19.02 9.54
N TYR A 71 -3.75 17.76 9.82
CA TYR A 71 -4.10 17.09 11.07
C TYR A 71 -3.05 17.29 12.17
N PHE A 72 -1.78 17.11 11.85
CA PHE A 72 -0.68 17.25 12.80
C PHE A 72 -0.10 18.67 12.80
N ASN A 73 0.29 19.17 11.63
CA ASN A 73 0.84 20.51 11.37
C ASN A 73 1.99 20.89 12.30
N GLY A 74 3.02 20.04 12.32
CA GLY A 74 4.09 20.12 13.33
C GLY A 74 4.93 21.39 13.29
N ASP A 75 5.13 21.99 12.10
CA ASP A 75 5.89 23.25 11.94
C ASP A 75 4.99 24.48 11.70
N GLY A 76 3.67 24.29 11.68
CA GLY A 76 2.70 25.37 11.44
C GLY A 76 2.62 25.85 10.00
N SER A 77 3.28 25.18 9.06
CA SER A 77 3.31 25.63 7.65
C SER A 77 2.10 25.18 6.84
N TYR A 78 1.35 24.17 7.29
CA TYR A 78 0.15 23.73 6.58
C TYR A 78 -0.98 24.78 6.72
N PRO A 79 -1.49 25.30 5.60
CA PRO A 79 -2.52 26.36 5.64
C PRO A 79 -3.88 25.75 6.02
N SER A 80 -4.28 25.93 7.28
CA SER A 80 -5.57 25.46 7.79
C SER A 80 -6.17 26.48 8.77
N GLU A 81 -7.49 26.68 8.71
CA GLU A 81 -8.23 27.48 9.70
C GLU A 81 -8.34 26.73 11.04
N VAL A 82 -8.29 25.41 11.01
CA VAL A 82 -8.32 24.54 12.19
C VAL A 82 -6.88 24.21 12.57
N PRO A 83 -6.46 24.50 13.80
CA PRO A 83 -5.09 24.19 14.22
C PRO A 83 -4.84 22.69 14.21
N GLY A 84 -3.64 22.27 13.79
CA GLY A 84 -3.20 20.88 13.88
C GLY A 84 -2.96 20.46 15.33
N ALA A 85 -2.80 19.14 15.55
CA ALA A 85 -2.59 18.57 16.88
C ALA A 85 -1.32 19.09 17.58
N ALA A 86 -0.27 19.37 16.82
CA ALA A 86 0.97 19.93 17.39
C ALA A 86 0.89 21.43 17.69
N GLN A 87 -0.16 22.12 17.22
CA GLN A 87 -0.33 23.56 17.41
C GLN A 87 -1.23 23.92 18.58
N SER A 88 -2.17 23.03 18.94
CA SER A 88 -3.11 23.27 20.04
C SER A 88 -3.61 21.96 20.63
N THR A 89 -3.62 21.89 21.96
CA THR A 89 -4.29 20.78 22.69
C THR A 89 -5.81 20.83 22.58
N GLU A 90 -6.37 21.98 22.14
CA GLU A 90 -7.81 22.15 21.83
C GLU A 90 -8.15 21.77 20.38
N SER A 91 -7.17 21.36 19.59
CA SER A 91 -7.38 20.90 18.23
C SER A 91 -8.30 19.68 18.22
N PRO A 92 -9.29 19.58 17.30
CA PRO A 92 -10.09 18.37 17.13
C PRO A 92 -9.27 17.16 16.74
N TYR A 93 -8.06 17.38 16.21
CA TYR A 93 -7.13 16.33 15.82
C TYR A 93 -6.18 15.92 16.95
N TYR A 94 -6.13 16.66 18.09
CA TYR A 94 -5.22 16.34 19.20
C TYR A 94 -5.41 14.91 19.72
N PRO A 95 -6.62 14.38 19.92
CA PRO A 95 -6.84 13.01 20.39
C PRO A 95 -6.37 11.92 19.42
N TRP A 96 -6.13 12.27 18.15
CA TRP A 96 -5.66 11.32 17.15
C TRP A 96 -4.21 10.87 17.38
N TYR A 97 -3.43 11.63 18.17
CA TYR A 97 -2.02 11.39 18.36
C TYR A 97 -1.70 11.18 19.83
N HIS A 98 -0.70 10.37 20.09
CA HIS A 98 -0.18 10.20 21.44
C HIS A 98 1.10 11.02 21.62
N PHE A 99 1.05 12.02 22.52
CA PHE A 99 2.20 12.84 22.89
C PHE A 99 2.76 12.38 24.23
N THR A 100 4.05 12.04 24.27
CA THR A 100 4.79 11.82 25.53
C THR A 100 5.24 13.14 26.14
N HIS A 101 5.45 14.18 25.31
CA HIS A 101 5.70 15.57 25.72
C HIS A 101 5.25 16.49 24.59
N TRP A 102 4.12 17.16 24.77
CA TRP A 102 3.56 18.06 23.76
C TRP A 102 4.38 19.35 23.64
N PRO A 103 4.60 19.90 22.44
CA PRO A 103 4.25 19.32 21.15
C PRO A 103 5.34 18.45 20.51
N ASP A 104 6.52 18.34 21.15
CA ASP A 104 7.78 17.93 20.51
C ASP A 104 8.06 16.42 20.55
N ARG A 105 7.37 15.66 21.42
CA ARG A 105 7.59 14.22 21.55
C ARG A 105 6.28 13.47 21.42
N TYR A 106 6.17 12.69 20.36
CA TYR A 106 4.99 11.94 19.99
C TYR A 106 5.38 10.59 19.40
N ASP A 107 4.42 9.68 19.36
CA ASP A 107 4.59 8.41 18.69
C ASP A 107 4.66 8.62 17.17
N SER A 108 5.58 7.92 16.52
CA SER A 108 5.77 7.99 15.08
C SER A 108 6.00 6.60 14.51
N TRP A 109 5.62 6.38 13.25
CA TRP A 109 5.79 5.11 12.60
C TRP A 109 7.29 4.72 12.54
N TRP A 110 7.64 3.63 13.24
CA TRP A 110 9.02 3.12 13.40
C TRP A 110 10.04 4.18 13.85
N GLY A 111 9.63 5.19 14.58
CA GLY A 111 10.49 6.27 15.02
C GLY A 111 10.84 7.29 13.92
N ILE A 112 10.17 7.24 12.78
CA ILE A 112 10.34 8.21 11.69
C ILE A 112 9.56 9.47 12.05
N TYR A 113 10.26 10.50 12.51
CA TYR A 113 9.69 11.75 13.01
C TYR A 113 8.75 12.46 12.04
N SER A 114 9.00 12.37 10.73
CA SER A 114 8.13 12.97 9.71
C SER A 114 6.79 12.27 9.53
N LEU A 115 6.56 11.12 10.19
CA LEU A 115 5.36 10.29 10.07
C LEU A 115 4.71 10.04 11.45
N PRO A 116 4.03 11.06 12.04
CA PRO A 116 3.29 10.91 13.28
C PRO A 116 2.28 9.78 13.21
N ALA A 117 2.39 8.81 14.13
CA ALA A 117 1.45 7.69 14.21
C ALA A 117 0.11 8.16 14.78
N VAL A 118 -0.98 7.65 14.24
CA VAL A 118 -2.32 7.95 14.75
C VAL A 118 -2.81 6.84 15.68
N ASN A 119 -3.75 7.18 16.54
CA ASN A 119 -4.51 6.22 17.31
C ASN A 119 -5.73 5.76 16.48
N GLU A 120 -5.58 4.64 15.78
CA GLU A 120 -6.61 4.08 14.91
C GLU A 120 -7.87 3.64 15.66
N SER A 121 -7.83 3.61 16.99
CA SER A 121 -8.99 3.29 17.84
C SER A 121 -9.71 4.54 18.34
N GLU A 122 -9.17 5.72 18.08
CA GLU A 122 -9.82 6.97 18.48
C GLU A 122 -11.11 7.19 17.68
N SER A 123 -12.20 7.54 18.41
CA SER A 123 -13.54 7.55 17.83
C SER A 123 -13.70 8.55 16.70
N THR A 124 -13.20 9.77 16.86
CA THR A 124 -13.34 10.83 15.84
C THR A 124 -12.46 10.54 14.60
N TYR A 125 -11.33 9.89 14.79
CA TYR A 125 -10.52 9.39 13.69
C TYR A 125 -11.24 8.28 12.92
N LEU A 126 -11.80 7.30 13.64
CA LEU A 126 -12.60 6.25 13.03
C LEU A 126 -13.83 6.79 12.27
N ASP A 127 -14.49 7.80 12.81
CA ASP A 127 -15.64 8.42 12.16
C ASP A 127 -15.19 9.18 10.88
N TYR A 128 -14.08 9.87 10.95
CA TYR A 128 -13.53 10.61 9.83
C TYR A 128 -13.05 9.70 8.69
N ILE A 129 -12.30 8.66 9.02
CA ILE A 129 -11.73 7.74 8.00
C ILE A 129 -12.76 6.74 7.50
N ILE A 130 -13.62 6.17 8.39
CA ILE A 130 -14.38 4.95 8.08
C ILE A 130 -15.88 5.10 8.27
N ARG A 131 -16.34 5.48 9.50
CA ARG A 131 -17.74 5.26 9.92
C ARG A 131 -18.69 6.32 9.40
N GLY A 132 -18.25 7.58 9.38
CA GLY A 132 -19.09 8.70 8.97
C GLY A 132 -19.68 8.49 7.57
N GLU A 133 -20.83 9.09 7.31
CA GLU A 133 -21.47 9.01 5.99
C GLU A 133 -20.54 9.58 4.90
N ASN A 134 -19.84 10.65 5.24
CA ASN A 134 -18.86 11.28 4.36
C ASN A 134 -17.41 10.96 4.78
N SER A 135 -17.18 9.75 5.29
CA SER A 135 -15.83 9.29 5.63
C SER A 135 -14.95 9.17 4.39
N ILE A 136 -13.65 9.29 4.59
CA ILE A 136 -12.64 9.24 3.53
C ILE A 136 -12.81 7.98 2.67
N VAL A 137 -12.95 6.82 3.32
CA VAL A 137 -13.13 5.53 2.62
C VAL A 137 -14.36 5.55 1.70
N LYS A 138 -15.49 6.03 2.20
CA LYS A 138 -16.75 6.05 1.44
C LYS A 138 -16.75 7.11 0.34
N CYS A 139 -16.22 8.31 0.62
CA CYS A 139 -16.18 9.40 -0.35
C CYS A 139 -15.37 9.04 -1.60
N TRP A 140 -14.20 8.48 -1.46
CA TRP A 140 -13.36 8.13 -2.62
C TRP A 140 -13.93 6.93 -3.41
N LEU A 141 -14.60 5.99 -2.76
CA LEU A 141 -15.34 4.94 -3.47
C LEU A 141 -16.52 5.51 -4.26
N ARG A 142 -17.26 6.49 -3.71
CA ARG A 142 -18.31 7.22 -4.43
C ARG A 142 -17.74 8.13 -5.53
N ALA A 143 -16.51 8.59 -5.37
CA ALA A 143 -15.81 9.36 -6.40
C ALA A 143 -15.38 8.51 -7.61
N GLY A 144 -15.42 7.16 -7.46
CA GLY A 144 -15.16 6.24 -8.57
C GLY A 144 -14.12 5.17 -8.27
N ALA A 145 -13.40 5.22 -7.15
CA ALA A 145 -12.51 4.13 -6.78
C ALA A 145 -13.26 2.79 -6.64
N ASP A 146 -12.54 1.69 -6.82
CA ASP A 146 -13.09 0.32 -6.76
C ASP A 146 -12.52 -0.47 -5.57
N GLY A 147 -11.61 0.11 -4.81
CA GLY A 147 -11.02 -0.57 -3.67
C GLY A 147 -9.86 0.19 -3.03
N TRP A 148 -9.34 -0.41 -1.98
CA TRP A 148 -8.25 0.11 -1.18
C TRP A 148 -7.15 -0.93 -1.00
N ARG A 149 -5.91 -0.53 -1.18
CA ARG A 149 -4.77 -1.24 -0.64
C ARG A 149 -4.41 -0.59 0.69
N LEU A 150 -4.27 -1.36 1.74
CA LEU A 150 -3.92 -0.86 3.07
C LEU A 150 -2.42 -0.91 3.26
N ASP A 151 -1.84 0.28 3.41
CA ASP A 151 -0.44 0.46 3.77
C ASP A 151 -0.21 -0.10 5.18
N VAL A 152 0.93 -0.78 5.36
CA VAL A 152 1.35 -1.39 6.63
C VAL A 152 0.21 -2.07 7.39
N ALA A 153 -0.52 -2.97 6.73
CA ALA A 153 -1.72 -3.60 7.29
C ALA A 153 -1.48 -4.31 8.64
N ASP A 154 -0.24 -4.74 8.91
CA ASP A 154 0.15 -5.34 10.20
C ASP A 154 0.13 -4.34 11.36
N GLU A 155 0.24 -3.04 11.10
CA GLU A 155 0.18 -1.98 12.10
C GLU A 155 -1.27 -1.68 12.51
N LEU A 156 -2.22 -1.85 11.58
CA LEU A 156 -3.63 -1.53 11.81
C LEU A 156 -4.30 -2.59 12.70
N PRO A 157 -5.08 -2.19 13.72
CA PRO A 157 -5.88 -3.13 14.52
C PRO A 157 -6.88 -3.91 13.66
N ASP A 158 -7.12 -5.18 13.99
CA ASP A 158 -8.11 -6.02 13.29
C ASP A 158 -9.50 -5.36 13.24
N SER A 159 -9.89 -4.66 14.33
CA SER A 159 -11.18 -3.93 14.39
C SER A 159 -11.24 -2.77 13.38
N PHE A 160 -10.12 -2.08 13.15
CA PHE A 160 -10.03 -1.02 12.15
C PHE A 160 -10.18 -1.59 10.74
N VAL A 161 -9.42 -2.64 10.42
CA VAL A 161 -9.47 -3.28 9.10
C VAL A 161 -10.85 -3.86 8.81
N HIS A 162 -11.48 -4.49 9.82
CA HIS A 162 -12.86 -5.01 9.71
C HIS A 162 -13.89 -3.89 9.46
N ALA A 163 -13.81 -2.80 10.21
CA ALA A 163 -14.70 -1.66 10.04
C ALA A 163 -14.52 -1.02 8.65
N LEU A 164 -13.28 -0.89 8.17
CA LEU A 164 -12.96 -0.35 6.85
C LEU A 164 -13.52 -1.26 5.74
N HIS A 165 -13.29 -2.57 5.82
CA HIS A 165 -13.84 -3.52 4.85
C HIS A 165 -15.38 -3.42 4.79
N THR A 166 -16.04 -3.36 5.96
CA THR A 166 -17.50 -3.21 6.04
C THR A 166 -17.96 -1.91 5.38
N ALA A 167 -17.37 -0.78 5.76
CA ALA A 167 -17.70 0.53 5.19
C ALA A 167 -17.45 0.62 3.68
N ALA A 168 -16.37 -0.01 3.21
CA ALA A 168 -16.09 -0.09 1.78
C ALA A 168 -17.21 -0.84 1.03
N ARG A 169 -17.64 -1.99 1.56
CA ARG A 169 -18.73 -2.79 0.97
C ARG A 169 -20.11 -2.12 1.07
N GLU A 170 -20.35 -1.31 2.10
CA GLU A 170 -21.54 -0.46 2.20
C GLU A 170 -21.56 0.62 1.12
N ALA A 171 -20.43 1.28 0.89
CA ALA A 171 -20.32 2.34 -0.12
C ALA A 171 -20.35 1.78 -1.56
N LYS A 172 -19.72 0.62 -1.77
CA LYS A 172 -19.64 -0.04 -3.07
C LYS A 172 -19.56 -1.55 -2.87
N LYS A 173 -20.63 -2.26 -3.25
CA LYS A 173 -20.82 -3.70 -2.97
C LYS A 173 -19.66 -4.60 -3.39
N ASP A 174 -18.99 -4.27 -4.45
CA ASP A 174 -17.86 -5.03 -5.02
C ASP A 174 -16.49 -4.38 -4.78
N ALA A 175 -16.42 -3.42 -3.83
CA ALA A 175 -15.15 -2.85 -3.42
C ALA A 175 -14.21 -3.94 -2.88
N VAL A 176 -12.92 -3.82 -3.21
CA VAL A 176 -11.88 -4.78 -2.83
C VAL A 176 -10.93 -4.14 -1.82
N VAL A 177 -10.54 -4.88 -0.80
CA VAL A 177 -9.53 -4.46 0.19
C VAL A 177 -8.35 -5.43 0.15
N ILE A 178 -7.18 -4.91 -0.21
CA ILE A 178 -5.91 -5.65 -0.24
C ILE A 178 -5.01 -5.16 0.89
N GLY A 179 -4.45 -6.06 1.69
CA GLY A 179 -3.51 -5.70 2.75
C GLY A 179 -2.05 -5.82 2.30
N GLU A 180 -1.21 -4.88 2.73
CA GLU A 180 0.23 -5.06 2.66
C GLU A 180 0.69 -5.88 3.87
N VAL A 181 1.15 -7.10 3.58
CA VAL A 181 1.77 -8.02 4.55
C VAL A 181 2.96 -8.67 3.88
N TRP A 182 4.12 -8.62 4.52
CA TRP A 182 5.38 -9.07 3.90
C TRP A 182 5.65 -10.57 4.02
N GLU A 183 4.93 -11.25 4.91
CA GLU A 183 5.08 -12.69 5.16
C GLU A 183 3.78 -13.44 4.85
N ASP A 184 3.72 -14.71 5.26
CA ASP A 184 2.48 -15.50 5.23
C ASP A 184 1.46 -14.92 6.22
N GLY A 185 0.38 -14.35 5.69
CA GLY A 185 -0.67 -13.69 6.48
C GLY A 185 -1.61 -14.63 7.21
N SER A 186 -1.54 -15.95 6.99
CA SER A 186 -2.45 -16.92 7.62
C SER A 186 -2.21 -17.10 9.12
N ASN A 187 -0.96 -16.94 9.54
CA ASN A 187 -0.53 -17.11 10.94
C ASN A 187 0.25 -15.91 11.47
N LYS A 188 0.12 -14.77 10.82
CA LYS A 188 0.87 -13.58 11.19
C LYS A 188 0.55 -13.14 12.62
N ILE A 189 1.62 -12.94 13.41
CA ILE A 189 1.57 -12.28 14.71
C ILE A 189 2.27 -10.94 14.56
N ALA A 190 1.55 -9.86 14.82
CA ALA A 190 2.10 -8.51 14.86
C ALA A 190 1.69 -7.86 16.18
N TYR A 191 2.63 -7.22 16.87
CA TYR A 191 2.41 -6.58 18.19
C TYR A 191 1.79 -7.52 19.24
N GLY A 192 2.19 -8.81 19.21
CA GLY A 192 1.68 -9.82 20.14
C GLY A 192 0.25 -10.32 19.85
N VAL A 193 -0.37 -9.86 18.76
CA VAL A 193 -1.72 -10.26 18.37
C VAL A 193 -1.67 -11.08 17.08
N ARG A 194 -2.34 -12.23 17.06
CA ARG A 194 -2.54 -13.01 15.83
C ARG A 194 -3.55 -12.28 14.95
N ARG A 195 -3.09 -11.87 13.78
CA ARG A 195 -3.88 -11.10 12.81
C ARG A 195 -4.89 -11.97 12.06
N LYS A 196 -6.00 -11.36 11.68
CA LYS A 196 -7.11 -12.03 10.98
C LYS A 196 -7.20 -11.63 9.50
N HIS A 197 -6.11 -11.18 8.90
CA HIS A 197 -6.09 -10.55 7.58
C HIS A 197 -6.98 -11.24 6.53
N ILE A 198 -6.93 -12.58 6.45
CA ILE A 198 -7.59 -13.36 5.39
C ILE A 198 -8.67 -14.31 5.90
N LEU A 199 -9.14 -14.12 7.13
CA LEU A 199 -10.17 -14.99 7.74
C LEU A 199 -11.61 -14.54 7.43
N GLY A 200 -11.78 -13.60 6.51
CA GLY A 200 -13.06 -13.02 6.12
C GLY A 200 -13.40 -11.72 6.85
N GLY A 201 -13.98 -10.76 6.11
CA GLY A 201 -14.39 -9.47 6.65
C GLY A 201 -13.25 -8.51 7.02
N HIS A 202 -12.03 -8.77 6.56
CA HIS A 202 -10.85 -7.92 6.74
C HIS A 202 -10.25 -7.58 5.37
N CYS A 203 -9.27 -8.35 4.88
CA CYS A 203 -8.74 -8.20 3.53
C CYS A 203 -9.32 -9.28 2.61
N ASP A 204 -9.61 -8.93 1.37
CA ASP A 204 -10.00 -9.88 0.33
C ASP A 204 -8.78 -10.64 -0.21
N GLY A 205 -7.60 -10.03 -0.10
CA GLY A 205 -6.31 -10.61 -0.50
C GLY A 205 -5.16 -9.83 0.13
N LEU A 206 -3.94 -10.30 -0.10
CA LEU A 206 -2.71 -9.66 0.38
C LEU A 206 -1.72 -9.46 -0.76
N MET A 207 -0.83 -8.48 -0.61
CA MET A 207 0.37 -8.37 -1.44
C MET A 207 1.25 -9.60 -1.18
N ASN A 208 1.51 -10.41 -2.22
CA ASN A 208 2.14 -11.72 -2.07
C ASN A 208 3.67 -11.63 -2.12
N TYR A 209 4.27 -11.04 -1.09
CA TYR A 209 5.72 -11.00 -0.95
C TYR A 209 6.38 -12.39 -0.79
N PRO A 210 5.76 -13.40 -0.14
CA PRO A 210 6.28 -14.75 -0.16
C PRO A 210 6.47 -15.30 -1.59
N PHE A 211 5.48 -15.12 -2.48
CA PHE A 211 5.63 -15.47 -3.91
C PHE A 211 6.82 -14.74 -4.54
N ARG A 212 6.88 -13.40 -4.35
CA ARG A 212 7.95 -12.58 -4.90
C ARG A 212 9.34 -13.10 -4.49
N ASN A 213 9.53 -13.32 -3.21
CA ASN A 213 10.83 -13.72 -2.67
C ASN A 213 11.25 -15.11 -3.15
N ALA A 214 10.32 -16.05 -3.17
CA ALA A 214 10.56 -17.41 -3.67
C ALA A 214 10.83 -17.40 -5.18
N ALA A 215 10.07 -16.66 -5.97
CA ALA A 215 10.26 -16.54 -7.41
C ALA A 215 11.61 -15.89 -7.77
N ILE A 216 11.98 -14.81 -7.11
CA ILE A 216 13.28 -14.14 -7.33
C ILE A 216 14.43 -15.06 -6.96
N SER A 217 14.37 -15.73 -5.83
CA SER A 217 15.41 -16.69 -5.45
C SER A 217 15.56 -17.78 -6.51
N TYR A 218 14.48 -18.37 -6.98
CA TYR A 218 14.51 -19.37 -8.04
C TYR A 218 15.12 -18.82 -9.35
N LEU A 219 14.74 -17.62 -9.77
CA LEU A 219 15.26 -16.95 -10.96
C LEU A 219 16.77 -16.63 -10.85
N LEU A 220 17.28 -16.47 -9.64
CA LEU A 220 18.71 -16.26 -9.37
C LEU A 220 19.50 -17.58 -9.24
N GLY A 221 18.85 -18.74 -9.41
CA GLY A 221 19.49 -20.06 -9.33
C GLY A 221 19.34 -20.75 -7.98
N GLY A 222 18.42 -20.28 -7.12
CA GLY A 222 18.08 -20.91 -5.86
C GLY A 222 17.31 -22.22 -6.02
N ASP A 223 17.12 -22.96 -4.91
CA ASP A 223 16.49 -24.27 -4.90
C ASP A 223 15.01 -24.20 -5.28
N ALA A 224 14.64 -24.92 -6.34
CA ALA A 224 13.25 -25.05 -6.80
C ALA A 224 12.32 -25.69 -5.75
N ARG A 225 12.86 -26.47 -4.79
CA ARG A 225 12.09 -27.05 -3.69
C ARG A 225 11.54 -25.95 -2.78
N TRP A 226 12.36 -24.95 -2.45
CA TRP A 226 11.89 -23.84 -1.62
C TRP A 226 10.76 -23.05 -2.31
N PHE A 227 10.88 -22.79 -3.61
CA PHE A 227 9.80 -22.16 -4.38
C PHE A 227 8.51 -22.99 -4.30
N ARG A 228 8.60 -24.31 -4.57
CA ARG A 228 7.46 -25.22 -4.50
C ARG A 228 6.84 -25.24 -3.11
N GLU A 229 7.64 -25.44 -2.06
CA GLU A 229 7.17 -25.52 -0.68
C GLU A 229 6.48 -24.24 -0.22
N THR A 230 7.00 -23.07 -0.63
CA THR A 230 6.36 -21.78 -0.35
C THR A 230 4.98 -21.70 -1.03
N MET A 231 4.87 -22.08 -2.29
CA MET A 231 3.60 -22.04 -3.02
C MET A 231 2.58 -23.05 -2.50
N GLU A 232 3.03 -24.27 -2.18
CA GLU A 232 2.18 -25.30 -1.57
C GLU A 232 1.73 -24.89 -0.16
N GLY A 233 2.61 -24.26 0.61
CA GLY A 233 2.29 -23.72 1.93
C GLY A 233 1.20 -22.63 1.86
N LEU A 234 1.35 -21.66 1.00
CA LEU A 234 0.32 -20.61 0.79
C LEU A 234 -1.02 -21.23 0.35
N ARG A 235 -0.97 -22.20 -0.59
CA ARG A 235 -2.19 -22.88 -1.04
C ARG A 235 -2.88 -23.68 0.07
N ALA A 236 -2.11 -24.28 0.98
CA ALA A 236 -2.66 -25.03 2.10
C ALA A 236 -3.19 -24.14 3.23
N ASN A 237 -2.55 -22.97 3.44
CA ASN A 237 -2.82 -22.09 4.58
C ASN A 237 -3.91 -21.05 4.28
N TYR A 238 -4.05 -20.62 3.03
CA TYR A 238 -4.98 -19.55 2.67
C TYR A 238 -6.37 -20.09 2.32
N PRO A 239 -7.45 -19.42 2.76
CA PRO A 239 -8.76 -19.66 2.18
C PRO A 239 -8.72 -19.46 0.65
N PRO A 240 -9.46 -20.26 -0.14
CA PRO A 240 -9.40 -20.17 -1.61
C PRO A 240 -9.60 -18.75 -2.15
N THR A 241 -10.53 -18.00 -1.59
CA THR A 241 -10.79 -16.61 -2.00
C THR A 241 -9.54 -15.74 -1.85
N ALA A 242 -8.89 -15.77 -0.69
CA ALA A 242 -7.68 -14.98 -0.43
C ALA A 242 -6.48 -15.48 -1.26
N TYR A 243 -6.37 -16.78 -1.49
CA TYR A 243 -5.30 -17.37 -2.31
C TYR A 243 -5.39 -16.91 -3.76
N TYR A 244 -6.60 -16.93 -4.35
CA TYR A 244 -6.81 -16.50 -5.73
C TYR A 244 -6.87 -14.97 -5.90
N SER A 245 -7.06 -14.21 -4.82
CA SER A 245 -6.99 -12.75 -4.82
C SER A 245 -5.62 -12.21 -4.43
N ALA A 246 -4.66 -13.07 -4.10
CA ALA A 246 -3.32 -12.65 -3.72
C ALA A 246 -2.64 -11.86 -4.85
N MET A 247 -2.09 -10.71 -4.50
CA MET A 247 -1.47 -9.76 -5.43
C MET A 247 -0.03 -10.18 -5.71
N ASN A 248 0.18 -11.04 -6.72
CA ASN A 248 1.50 -11.55 -7.09
C ASN A 248 2.28 -10.47 -7.83
N ALA A 249 3.47 -10.13 -7.33
CA ALA A 249 4.36 -9.15 -7.97
C ALA A 249 5.81 -9.63 -7.94
N LEU A 250 6.62 -9.19 -8.90
CA LEU A 250 8.07 -9.36 -8.87
C LEU A 250 8.80 -8.11 -8.36
N GLY A 251 8.14 -6.97 -8.37
CA GLY A 251 8.67 -5.70 -7.88
C GLY A 251 7.53 -4.76 -7.48
N THR A 252 7.84 -3.87 -6.54
CA THR A 252 6.97 -2.80 -6.05
C THR A 252 7.79 -1.52 -5.89
N HIS A 253 7.16 -0.42 -5.50
CA HIS A 253 7.85 0.83 -5.18
C HIS A 253 8.82 0.70 -3.97
N ASP A 254 8.60 -0.27 -3.08
CA ASP A 254 9.44 -0.53 -1.89
C ASP A 254 10.63 -1.44 -2.17
N THR A 255 10.72 -1.98 -3.37
CA THR A 255 11.70 -3.02 -3.68
C THR A 255 12.68 -2.57 -4.76
N PRO A 256 13.89 -3.13 -4.80
CA PRO A 256 14.83 -2.86 -5.88
C PRO A 256 14.23 -3.15 -7.26
N ARG A 257 14.61 -2.37 -8.26
CA ARG A 257 14.19 -2.57 -9.65
C ARG A 257 14.48 -4.00 -10.09
N ILE A 258 13.43 -4.72 -10.45
CA ILE A 258 13.52 -6.16 -10.72
C ILE A 258 14.50 -6.50 -11.84
N LEU A 259 14.57 -5.69 -12.91
CA LEU A 259 15.51 -5.92 -14.00
C LEU A 259 16.96 -5.83 -13.53
N THR A 260 17.28 -4.84 -12.70
CA THR A 260 18.62 -4.68 -12.11
C THR A 260 18.95 -5.85 -11.19
N LEU A 261 18.04 -6.20 -10.29
CA LEU A 261 18.20 -7.31 -9.36
C LEU A 261 18.50 -8.63 -10.10
N LEU A 262 17.74 -8.93 -11.13
CA LEU A 262 17.91 -10.17 -11.91
C LEU A 262 19.16 -10.14 -12.82
N GLY A 263 19.57 -8.96 -13.26
CA GLY A 263 20.77 -8.78 -14.08
C GLY A 263 22.05 -8.86 -13.28
N VAL A 264 22.14 -8.12 -12.22
CA VAL A 264 23.32 -8.04 -11.35
C VAL A 264 23.41 -9.23 -10.39
N GLY A 265 22.27 -9.71 -9.91
CA GLY A 265 22.20 -10.77 -8.89
C GLY A 265 22.24 -10.24 -7.45
N SER A 266 22.24 -8.91 -7.27
CA SER A 266 22.22 -8.22 -5.98
C SER A 266 21.20 -7.08 -6.00
N PRO A 267 20.53 -6.77 -4.87
CA PRO A 267 19.66 -5.61 -4.74
C PRO A 267 20.43 -4.27 -4.82
N CYS A 268 21.75 -4.28 -4.70
CA CYS A 268 22.63 -3.09 -4.70
C CYS A 268 22.24 -2.06 -3.62
N THR A 269 21.52 -2.46 -2.57
CA THR A 269 21.07 -1.57 -1.50
C THR A 269 22.19 -1.18 -0.54
N GLU A 270 23.27 -1.94 -0.52
CA GLU A 270 24.49 -1.69 0.24
C GLU A 270 25.30 -0.48 -0.28
N TYR A 271 25.04 -0.06 -1.51
CA TYR A 271 25.73 1.09 -2.09
C TYR A 271 25.03 2.42 -1.78
N PRO A 272 25.77 3.54 -1.68
CA PRO A 272 25.20 4.87 -1.46
C PRO A 272 24.16 5.26 -2.52
N LYS A 273 23.19 6.11 -2.14
CA LYS A 273 22.15 6.58 -3.07
C LYS A 273 22.75 7.27 -4.32
N SER A 274 23.83 8.04 -4.16
CA SER A 274 24.53 8.68 -5.27
C SER A 274 25.10 7.66 -6.27
N TRP A 275 25.73 6.60 -5.77
CA TRP A 275 26.23 5.53 -6.64
C TRP A 275 25.06 4.85 -7.39
N ARG A 276 23.97 4.55 -6.70
CA ARG A 276 22.79 3.90 -7.32
C ARG A 276 22.12 4.77 -8.38
N ALA A 277 22.14 6.08 -8.25
CA ALA A 277 21.60 7.01 -9.24
C ALA A 277 22.34 6.94 -10.58
N ASP A 278 23.67 6.78 -10.53
CA ASP A 278 24.54 6.76 -11.71
C ASP A 278 24.83 5.35 -12.23
N PHE A 279 24.45 4.32 -11.48
CA PHE A 279 24.69 2.93 -11.85
C PHE A 279 24.00 2.56 -13.17
N ARG A 280 24.74 1.90 -14.04
CA ARG A 280 24.22 1.30 -15.28
C ARG A 280 24.73 -0.12 -15.40
N MET A 281 23.85 -1.03 -15.73
CA MET A 281 24.21 -2.42 -16.03
C MET A 281 25.07 -2.50 -17.30
N SER A 282 26.00 -3.43 -17.33
CA SER A 282 26.66 -3.84 -18.58
C SER A 282 25.67 -4.47 -19.56
N GLU A 283 26.01 -4.58 -20.82
CA GLU A 283 25.19 -5.25 -21.83
C GLU A 283 24.89 -6.71 -21.47
N GLU A 284 25.88 -7.40 -20.90
CA GLU A 284 25.75 -8.78 -20.47
C GLU A 284 24.79 -8.92 -19.27
N GLU A 285 24.93 -8.06 -18.25
CA GLU A 285 24.00 -8.00 -17.11
C GLU A 285 22.58 -7.68 -17.55
N TYR A 286 22.42 -6.72 -18.45
CA TYR A 286 21.13 -6.36 -19.00
C TYR A 286 20.47 -7.53 -19.76
N ALA A 287 21.24 -8.20 -20.65
CA ALA A 287 20.75 -9.36 -21.40
C ALA A 287 20.34 -10.52 -20.47
N ARG A 288 21.14 -10.81 -19.45
CA ARG A 288 20.86 -11.80 -18.42
C ARG A 288 19.61 -11.46 -17.61
N GLY A 289 19.52 -10.20 -17.16
CA GLY A 289 18.36 -9.70 -16.43
C GLY A 289 17.07 -9.82 -17.23
N LYS A 290 17.12 -9.43 -18.51
CA LYS A 290 16.00 -9.53 -19.44
C LYS A 290 15.55 -10.98 -19.68
N ALA A 291 16.47 -11.92 -19.82
CA ALA A 291 16.16 -13.33 -19.98
C ALA A 291 15.45 -13.89 -18.73
N ARG A 292 16.00 -13.61 -17.54
CA ARG A 292 15.40 -14.00 -16.26
C ARG A 292 14.04 -13.34 -16.02
N LEU A 293 13.88 -12.07 -16.38
CA LEU A 293 12.60 -11.36 -16.22
C LEU A 293 11.51 -11.95 -17.11
N LYS A 294 11.83 -12.39 -18.32
CA LYS A 294 10.87 -13.11 -19.18
C LYS A 294 10.40 -14.42 -18.54
N LEU A 295 11.31 -15.17 -17.93
CA LEU A 295 10.94 -16.38 -17.18
C LEU A 295 10.10 -16.02 -15.93
N GLY A 296 10.47 -14.93 -15.25
CA GLY A 296 9.69 -14.38 -14.13
C GLY A 296 8.27 -14.00 -14.52
N ALA A 297 8.07 -13.44 -15.72
CA ALA A 297 6.74 -13.15 -16.25
C ALA A 297 5.92 -14.44 -16.45
N VAL A 298 6.53 -15.52 -16.94
CA VAL A 298 5.85 -16.82 -17.03
C VAL A 298 5.38 -17.29 -15.66
N LEU A 299 6.24 -17.23 -14.64
CA LEU A 299 5.85 -17.59 -13.27
C LEU A 299 4.72 -16.70 -12.77
N LEU A 300 4.82 -15.39 -12.97
CA LEU A 300 3.84 -14.41 -12.51
C LEU A 300 2.44 -14.69 -13.05
N TYR A 301 2.34 -15.06 -14.33
CA TYR A 301 1.05 -15.32 -15.00
C TYR A 301 0.57 -16.78 -14.89
N ALA A 302 1.47 -17.72 -14.55
CA ALA A 302 1.12 -19.13 -14.42
C ALA A 302 0.62 -19.53 -13.03
N PHE A 303 1.03 -18.79 -11.99
CA PHE A 303 0.61 -19.10 -10.62
C PHE A 303 -0.72 -18.42 -10.27
N PRO A 304 -1.56 -19.10 -9.43
CA PRO A 304 -2.81 -18.52 -8.95
C PRO A 304 -2.59 -17.22 -8.19
N GLY A 305 -3.51 -16.29 -8.39
CA GLY A 305 -3.47 -14.93 -7.84
C GLY A 305 -3.64 -13.87 -8.93
N SER A 306 -3.52 -12.62 -8.55
CA SER A 306 -3.61 -11.47 -9.45
C SER A 306 -2.21 -11.04 -9.91
N PRO A 307 -1.82 -11.32 -11.17
CA PRO A 307 -0.53 -10.88 -11.70
C PRO A 307 -0.43 -9.36 -11.64
N THR A 308 0.59 -8.86 -10.97
CA THR A 308 0.76 -7.42 -10.76
C THR A 308 2.09 -6.94 -11.34
N LEU A 309 2.03 -5.91 -12.17
CA LEU A 309 3.18 -5.27 -12.77
C LEU A 309 3.41 -3.91 -12.13
N TYR A 310 4.61 -3.67 -11.64
CA TYR A 310 5.05 -2.35 -11.22
C TYR A 310 5.53 -1.57 -12.45
N TYR A 311 4.87 -0.44 -12.67
CA TYR A 311 5.10 0.37 -13.87
C TYR A 311 6.05 1.52 -13.59
#